data_7ccb5d9528c7ef66fdb5a4f315040369
#
_entry.id   7ccb5d9528c7ef66fdb5a4f315040369
#
_cell.length_a   1.000
_cell.length_b   1.000
_cell.length_c   1.000
_cell.angle_alpha   90.00
_cell.angle_beta   90.00
_cell.angle_gamma   90.00
#
_symmetry.space_group_name_H-M   'P 1'
#
loop_
_entity.id
_entity.type
_entity.pdbx_description
1 polymer ?
#
loop_
_entity_poly.entity_id
_entity_poly.type
_entity_poly.pdbx_seq_one_letter_code
_entity_poly.pdbx_strand_id
1 'polypeptide(L)'
;MIININYETSYVFSSNVPRLVQSIMLHPTECLNQKVISCDIVTSKGELVEVPKDALGHRLYSIYNKNISEPQTISMKCTVETKDFFGLMKGLSESVHPDCFLRQTKLTEPDKKILNLVKKKVEKSSVDFCHHLNHCVSSSIKYLSGTTDIHTSAADAISQGSGVCQDFSHILVGLARFHDYPARYVKGFMLDDTALASNDTLSLIHI
;
A
#
# COMPACT_ATOMS: atom_id res chain seq x y z
N MET A 1 -2.62 8.36 -19.50
CA MET A 1 -3.40 9.41 -18.79
C MET A 1 -2.45 10.20 -17.91
N ILE A 2 -2.68 11.50 -17.72
CA ILE A 2 -1.91 12.32 -16.77
C ILE A 2 -2.76 12.48 -15.51
N ILE A 3 -2.16 12.19 -14.36
CA ILE A 3 -2.82 12.29 -13.04
C ILE A 3 -2.02 13.29 -12.21
N ASN A 4 -2.71 14.27 -11.63
CA ASN A 4 -2.15 15.22 -10.67
C ASN A 4 -2.58 14.80 -9.27
N ILE A 5 -1.62 14.59 -8.39
CA ILE A 5 -1.81 14.16 -7.02
C ILE A 5 -1.44 15.33 -6.11
N ASN A 6 -2.39 15.77 -5.28
CA ASN A 6 -2.16 16.71 -4.19
C ASN A 6 -2.48 15.97 -2.90
N TYR A 7 -1.46 15.70 -2.09
CA TYR A 7 -1.59 14.99 -0.83
C TYR A 7 -1.09 15.87 0.30
N GLU A 8 -1.83 15.91 1.39
CA GLU A 8 -1.46 16.61 2.60
C GLU A 8 -1.83 15.80 3.83
N THR A 9 -0.92 15.75 4.80
CA THR A 9 -1.17 15.13 6.10
C THR A 9 -0.58 16.01 7.20
N SER A 10 -1.34 16.12 8.29
CA SER A 10 -0.93 16.92 9.46
C SER A 10 -0.82 16.02 10.68
N TYR A 11 0.28 16.16 11.40
CA TYR A 11 0.56 15.47 12.66
C TYR A 11 0.43 16.43 13.80
N VAL A 12 -0.49 16.13 14.72
CA VAL A 12 -0.72 16.88 15.95
C VAL A 12 -0.16 16.07 17.11
N PHE A 13 0.65 16.71 17.94
CA PHE A 13 1.27 16.07 19.08
C PHE A 13 0.58 16.53 20.37
N SER A 14 0.33 15.61 21.29
CA SER A 14 -0.32 15.90 22.58
C SER A 14 0.57 16.69 23.55
N SER A 15 1.87 16.73 23.30
CA SER A 15 2.85 17.46 24.10
C SER A 15 4.06 17.86 23.24
N ASN A 16 4.91 18.74 23.75
CA ASN A 16 6.15 19.08 23.07
C ASN A 16 7.04 17.85 22.86
N VAL A 17 7.46 17.64 21.60
CA VAL A 17 8.35 16.55 21.20
C VAL A 17 9.77 17.11 21.05
N PRO A 18 10.71 16.76 21.93
CA PRO A 18 12.08 17.32 21.89
C PRO A 18 12.82 16.99 20.59
N ARG A 19 12.61 15.77 20.06
CA ARG A 19 13.20 15.30 18.79
C ARG A 19 12.20 14.44 18.05
N LEU A 20 12.02 14.71 16.76
CA LEU A 20 11.22 13.91 15.86
C LEU A 20 12.07 13.53 14.64
N VAL A 21 12.11 12.25 14.33
CA VAL A 21 12.63 11.72 13.07
C VAL A 21 11.50 10.96 12.40
N GLN A 22 11.12 11.39 11.20
CA GLN A 22 10.08 10.72 10.41
C GLN A 22 10.71 10.20 9.12
N SER A 23 10.46 8.94 8.81
CA SER A 23 10.77 8.36 7.50
C SER A 23 9.52 8.41 6.63
N ILE A 24 9.67 8.94 5.43
CA ILE A 24 8.58 9.18 4.50
C ILE A 24 8.83 8.42 3.21
N MET A 25 7.80 7.72 2.73
CA MET A 25 7.78 7.02 1.47
C MET A 25 6.52 7.44 0.71
N LEU A 26 6.60 8.56 0.00
CA LEU A 26 5.48 9.13 -0.77
C LEU A 26 5.77 9.20 -2.27
N HIS A 27 7.04 9.14 -2.68
CA HIS A 27 7.39 9.25 -4.08
C HIS A 27 6.88 8.03 -4.87
N PRO A 28 6.10 8.22 -5.96
CA PRO A 28 5.61 7.10 -6.77
C PRO A 28 6.75 6.33 -7.41
N THR A 29 6.61 5.01 -7.50
CA THR A 29 7.57 4.14 -8.17
C THR A 29 7.44 4.27 -9.69
N GLU A 30 8.54 4.35 -10.42
CA GLU A 30 8.56 4.37 -11.88
C GLU A 30 8.61 2.95 -12.45
N CYS A 31 7.86 2.74 -13.53
CA CYS A 31 7.82 1.50 -14.30
C CYS A 31 7.28 1.79 -15.71
N LEU A 32 7.09 0.78 -16.54
CA LEU A 32 6.54 0.97 -17.90
C LEU A 32 5.10 1.53 -17.88
N ASN A 33 4.34 1.22 -16.80
CA ASN A 33 2.99 1.71 -16.62
C ASN A 33 2.90 3.14 -16.07
N GLN A 34 3.97 3.61 -15.41
CA GLN A 34 3.94 4.84 -14.63
C GLN A 34 5.25 5.58 -14.73
N LYS A 35 5.19 6.81 -15.22
CA LYS A 35 6.31 7.75 -15.28
C LYS A 35 6.03 8.96 -14.40
N VAL A 36 6.95 9.30 -13.53
CA VAL A 36 6.87 10.52 -12.72
C VAL A 36 7.37 11.70 -13.54
N ILE A 37 6.48 12.67 -13.83
CA ILE A 37 6.81 13.90 -14.55
C ILE A 37 7.43 14.92 -13.59
N SER A 38 6.80 15.11 -12.43
CA SER A 38 7.29 15.94 -11.33
C SER A 38 6.79 15.40 -10.00
N CYS A 39 7.56 15.58 -8.93
CA CYS A 39 7.13 15.20 -7.59
C CYS A 39 7.86 16.05 -6.56
N ASP A 40 7.14 16.97 -5.94
CA ASP A 40 7.63 17.88 -4.92
C ASP A 40 7.05 17.48 -3.56
N ILE A 41 7.91 17.20 -2.61
CA ILE A 41 7.54 16.87 -1.23
C ILE A 41 8.10 17.97 -0.34
N VAL A 42 7.25 18.55 0.49
CA VAL A 42 7.64 19.62 1.41
C VAL A 42 7.12 19.35 2.82
N THR A 43 7.80 19.88 3.81
CA THR A 43 7.38 19.87 5.21
C THR A 43 7.23 21.28 5.73
N SER A 44 6.23 21.53 6.57
CA SER A 44 6.05 22.83 7.20
C SER A 44 7.14 23.18 8.20
N LYS A 45 7.79 22.14 8.77
CA LYS A 45 8.83 22.29 9.80
C LYS A 45 9.88 21.19 9.66
N GLY A 46 11.11 21.52 10.08
CA GLY A 46 12.25 20.61 10.05
C GLY A 46 12.94 20.56 8.69
N GLU A 47 13.96 19.75 8.62
CA GLU A 47 14.77 19.55 7.43
C GLU A 47 14.33 18.25 6.74
N LEU A 48 13.97 18.34 5.46
CA LEU A 48 13.64 17.20 4.61
C LEU A 48 14.88 16.81 3.79
N VAL A 49 15.35 15.60 3.99
CA VAL A 49 16.54 15.07 3.29
C VAL A 49 16.17 13.77 2.56
N GLU A 50 16.52 13.66 1.29
CA GLU A 50 16.46 12.37 0.59
C GLU A 50 17.57 11.46 1.12
N VAL A 51 17.21 10.24 1.52
CA VAL A 51 18.14 9.23 2.02
C VAL A 51 18.28 8.09 1.02
N PRO A 52 19.29 7.21 1.17
CA PRO A 52 19.43 6.06 0.27
C PRO A 52 18.15 5.26 0.13
N LYS A 53 17.90 4.75 -1.07
CA LYS A 53 16.77 3.86 -1.34
C LYS A 53 16.84 2.62 -0.45
N ASP A 54 15.68 2.10 -0.09
CA ASP A 54 15.61 0.82 0.61
C ASP A 54 15.97 -0.37 -0.30
N ALA A 55 15.96 -1.58 0.26
CA ALA A 55 16.25 -2.80 -0.48
C ALA A 55 15.22 -3.10 -1.58
N LEU A 56 14.04 -2.48 -1.54
CA LEU A 56 12.98 -2.62 -2.55
C LEU A 56 13.05 -1.52 -3.62
N GLY A 57 14.03 -0.63 -3.54
CA GLY A 57 14.25 0.45 -4.51
C GLY A 57 13.37 1.68 -4.27
N HIS A 58 12.65 1.78 -3.15
CA HIS A 58 11.83 2.93 -2.84
C HIS A 58 12.68 4.18 -2.55
N ARG A 59 12.24 5.34 -3.05
CA ARG A 59 12.81 6.63 -2.65
C ARG A 59 12.28 6.99 -1.27
N LEU A 60 13.21 7.22 -0.36
CA LEU A 60 12.94 7.53 1.03
C LEU A 60 13.40 8.95 1.35
N TYR A 61 12.63 9.60 2.21
CA TYR A 61 12.99 10.90 2.78
C TYR A 61 12.97 10.81 4.29
N SER A 62 13.86 11.54 4.94
CA SER A 62 13.88 11.71 6.39
C SER A 62 13.59 13.15 6.73
N ILE A 63 12.67 13.38 7.65
CA ILE A 63 12.45 14.69 8.27
C ILE A 63 13.04 14.64 9.66
N TYR A 64 13.93 15.59 9.94
CA TYR A 64 14.45 15.80 11.26
C TYR A 64 13.95 17.13 11.82
N ASN A 65 13.36 17.11 13.03
CA ASN A 65 12.85 18.28 13.69
C ASN A 65 13.13 18.25 15.20
N LYS A 66 13.26 19.45 15.81
CA LYS A 66 13.50 19.63 17.24
C LYS A 66 12.43 20.51 17.87
N ASN A 67 12.06 20.19 19.11
CA ASN A 67 11.17 21.01 19.95
C ASN A 67 9.85 21.35 19.24
N ILE A 68 9.12 20.32 18.80
CA ILE A 68 7.86 20.49 18.12
C ILE A 68 6.75 20.67 19.15
N SER A 69 6.11 21.82 19.13
CA SER A 69 4.93 22.17 19.95
C SER A 69 3.69 22.46 19.10
N GLU A 70 3.84 22.54 17.79
CA GLU A 70 2.77 22.88 16.84
C GLU A 70 2.59 21.75 15.81
N PRO A 71 1.44 21.70 15.12
CA PRO A 71 1.23 20.72 14.06
C PRO A 71 2.31 20.79 13.00
N GLN A 72 2.73 19.60 12.54
CA GLN A 72 3.63 19.46 11.40
C GLN A 72 2.85 18.94 10.22
N THR A 73 2.90 19.66 9.11
CA THR A 73 2.25 19.26 7.85
C THR A 73 3.30 18.78 6.86
N ILE A 74 2.99 17.68 6.19
CA ILE A 74 3.75 17.15 5.06
C ILE A 74 2.84 17.19 3.86
N SER A 75 3.29 17.85 2.79
CA SER A 75 2.54 17.98 1.54
C SER A 75 3.33 17.40 0.38
N MET A 76 2.63 16.77 -0.57
CA MET A 76 3.19 16.29 -1.82
C MET A 76 2.35 16.79 -2.98
N LYS A 77 3.01 17.33 -4.00
CA LYS A 77 2.42 17.63 -5.30
C LYS A 77 3.15 16.81 -6.35
N CYS A 78 2.43 15.93 -7.01
CA CYS A 78 3.04 15.00 -7.94
C CYS A 78 2.21 14.92 -9.23
N THR A 79 2.88 14.92 -10.38
CA THR A 79 2.27 14.67 -11.69
C THR A 79 2.85 13.39 -12.24
N VAL A 80 1.98 12.43 -12.54
CA VAL A 80 2.36 11.14 -13.11
C VAL A 80 1.66 10.89 -14.43
N GLU A 81 2.36 10.32 -15.39
CA GLU A 81 1.80 9.77 -16.61
C GLU A 81 1.59 8.27 -16.44
N THR A 82 0.36 7.80 -16.63
CA THR A 82 0.04 6.37 -16.54
C THR A 82 -0.33 5.80 -17.91
N LYS A 83 0.06 4.53 -18.13
CA LYS A 83 -0.31 3.72 -19.31
C LYS A 83 -0.98 2.45 -18.82
N ASP A 84 -2.13 2.14 -19.40
CA ASP A 84 -2.81 0.88 -19.11
C ASP A 84 -2.18 -0.27 -19.90
N PHE A 85 -1.89 -1.35 -19.20
CA PHE A 85 -1.46 -2.63 -19.74
C PHE A 85 -2.42 -3.75 -19.30
N PHE A 86 -3.72 -3.48 -19.39
CA PHE A 86 -4.78 -4.45 -19.02
C PHE A 86 -4.68 -4.93 -17.57
N GLY A 87 -4.42 -4.01 -16.65
CA GLY A 87 -4.28 -4.30 -15.22
C GLY A 87 -2.96 -4.96 -14.80
N LEU A 88 -2.03 -5.16 -15.74
CA LEU A 88 -0.71 -5.72 -15.44
C LEU A 88 0.32 -4.61 -15.23
N MET A 89 1.06 -4.67 -14.14
CA MET A 89 2.21 -3.79 -13.92
C MET A 89 3.45 -4.41 -14.55
N LYS A 90 4.16 -3.63 -15.38
CA LYS A 90 5.34 -4.08 -16.14
C LYS A 90 6.55 -3.19 -15.90
N GLY A 91 7.75 -3.78 -15.98
CA GLY A 91 9.00 -3.03 -15.95
C GLY A 91 9.35 -2.45 -14.59
N LEU A 92 8.87 -3.06 -13.49
CA LEU A 92 9.40 -2.78 -12.16
C LEU A 92 10.85 -3.24 -12.08
N SER A 93 11.71 -2.37 -11.58
CA SER A 93 13.09 -2.73 -11.25
C SER A 93 13.11 -3.39 -9.87
N GLU A 94 13.19 -4.72 -9.87
CA GLU A 94 13.28 -5.50 -8.64
C GLU A 94 14.73 -5.69 -8.22
N SER A 95 15.07 -5.26 -7.02
CA SER A 95 16.41 -5.43 -6.43
C SER A 95 16.51 -6.66 -5.52
N VAL A 96 15.39 -7.28 -5.17
CA VAL A 96 15.32 -8.48 -4.33
C VAL A 96 14.69 -9.65 -5.10
N HIS A 97 15.11 -10.87 -4.75
CA HIS A 97 14.54 -12.07 -5.37
C HIS A 97 13.05 -12.21 -4.99
N PRO A 98 12.15 -12.61 -5.92
CA PRO A 98 10.72 -12.75 -5.65
C PRO A 98 10.39 -13.61 -4.43
N ASP A 99 11.16 -14.65 -4.14
CA ASP A 99 10.94 -15.52 -2.98
C ASP A 99 10.96 -14.79 -1.63
N CYS A 100 11.59 -13.61 -1.57
CA CYS A 100 11.53 -12.74 -0.38
C CYS A 100 10.08 -12.34 -0.03
N PHE A 101 9.20 -12.34 -1.04
CA PHE A 101 7.79 -12.00 -0.89
C PHE A 101 6.87 -13.20 -0.62
N LEU A 102 7.43 -14.40 -0.43
CA LEU A 102 6.67 -15.59 0.00
C LEU A 102 6.52 -15.66 1.53
N ARG A 103 7.34 -14.91 2.28
CA ARG A 103 7.35 -14.98 3.74
C ARG A 103 6.06 -14.41 4.35
N GLN A 104 5.34 -15.23 5.11
CA GLN A 104 4.20 -14.77 5.91
C GLN A 104 4.63 -13.84 7.04
N THR A 105 3.72 -12.97 7.45
CA THR A 105 3.88 -12.05 8.58
C THR A 105 2.70 -12.22 9.53
N LYS A 106 2.80 -11.71 10.76
CA LYS A 106 1.71 -11.75 11.73
C LYS A 106 0.39 -11.16 11.20
N LEU A 107 0.46 -10.16 10.33
CA LEU A 107 -0.72 -9.51 9.77
C LEU A 107 -1.32 -10.28 8.59
N THR A 108 -0.52 -11.11 7.88
CA THR A 108 -0.94 -11.79 6.65
C THR A 108 -1.09 -13.30 6.79
N GLU A 109 -0.67 -13.89 7.92
CA GLU A 109 -0.70 -15.34 8.13
C GLU A 109 -2.15 -15.86 8.06
N PRO A 110 -2.47 -16.75 7.08
CA PRO A 110 -3.83 -17.20 6.88
C PRO A 110 -4.20 -18.29 7.90
N ASP A 111 -5.34 -18.16 8.51
CA ASP A 111 -5.96 -19.20 9.34
C ASP A 111 -6.78 -20.20 8.48
N LYS A 112 -7.37 -21.19 9.14
CA LYS A 112 -8.22 -22.20 8.47
C LYS A 112 -9.43 -21.58 7.74
N LYS A 113 -9.98 -20.46 8.24
CA LYS A 113 -11.12 -19.81 7.59
C LYS A 113 -10.70 -19.15 6.29
N ILE A 114 -9.55 -18.47 6.28
CA ILE A 114 -8.96 -17.86 5.08
C ILE A 114 -8.63 -18.94 4.04
N LEU A 115 -7.96 -20.02 4.46
CA LEU A 115 -7.61 -21.13 3.55
C LEU A 115 -8.83 -21.80 2.93
N ASN A 116 -9.96 -21.85 3.64
CA ASN A 116 -11.21 -22.40 3.12
C ASN A 116 -11.92 -21.51 2.09
N LEU A 117 -11.50 -20.25 1.90
CA LEU A 117 -12.03 -19.40 0.84
C LEU A 117 -11.71 -19.97 -0.55
N VAL A 118 -10.60 -20.66 -0.68
CA VAL A 118 -10.12 -21.24 -1.95
C VAL A 118 -10.22 -22.75 -1.87
N LYS A 119 -11.37 -23.29 -2.27
CA LYS A 119 -11.68 -24.74 -2.15
C LYS A 119 -11.00 -25.62 -3.21
N LYS A 120 -10.52 -25.04 -4.32
CA LYS A 120 -9.85 -25.77 -5.40
C LYS A 120 -8.77 -24.89 -6.03
N LYS A 121 -7.57 -25.47 -6.20
CA LYS A 121 -6.57 -24.88 -7.09
C LYS A 121 -7.12 -25.00 -8.51
N VAL A 122 -7.45 -23.89 -9.12
CA VAL A 122 -7.89 -23.86 -10.52
C VAL A 122 -6.64 -24.00 -11.37
N GLU A 123 -6.49 -25.09 -12.08
CA GLU A 123 -5.38 -25.34 -13.01
C GLU A 123 -5.57 -24.54 -14.30
N LYS A 124 -5.47 -23.22 -14.17
CA LYS A 124 -5.42 -22.26 -15.27
C LYS A 124 -4.10 -21.51 -15.20
N SER A 125 -3.94 -20.49 -16.03
CA SER A 125 -2.76 -19.63 -15.96
C SER A 125 -2.59 -19.03 -14.55
N SER A 126 -1.37 -18.63 -14.21
CA SER A 126 -1.09 -17.94 -12.93
C SER A 126 -1.94 -16.68 -12.76
N VAL A 127 -2.20 -15.96 -13.85
CA VAL A 127 -3.05 -14.76 -13.84
C VAL A 127 -4.51 -15.09 -13.52
N ASP A 128 -5.07 -16.15 -14.13
CA ASP A 128 -6.44 -16.61 -13.82
C ASP A 128 -6.59 -16.99 -12.35
N PHE A 129 -5.57 -17.63 -11.80
CA PHE A 129 -5.57 -18.01 -10.40
C PHE A 129 -5.52 -16.77 -9.48
N CYS A 130 -4.70 -15.79 -9.77
CA CYS A 130 -4.66 -14.53 -9.03
C CYS A 130 -6.01 -13.78 -9.09
N HIS A 131 -6.67 -13.75 -10.23
CA HIS A 131 -8.02 -13.20 -10.35
C HIS A 131 -9.04 -14.00 -9.52
N HIS A 132 -8.91 -15.33 -9.48
CA HIS A 132 -9.76 -16.16 -8.63
C HIS A 132 -9.56 -15.86 -7.15
N LEU A 133 -8.30 -15.73 -6.68
CA LEU A 133 -7.98 -15.31 -5.31
C LEU A 133 -8.63 -13.97 -4.98
N ASN A 134 -8.46 -12.98 -5.86
CA ASN A 134 -9.04 -11.65 -5.67
C ASN A 134 -10.57 -11.71 -5.55
N HIS A 135 -11.24 -12.49 -6.39
CA HIS A 135 -12.69 -12.67 -6.31
C HIS A 135 -13.13 -13.35 -5.00
N CYS A 136 -12.43 -14.38 -4.54
CA CYS A 136 -12.71 -15.02 -3.27
C CYS A 136 -12.57 -14.05 -2.10
N VAL A 137 -11.53 -13.23 -2.10
CA VAL A 137 -11.28 -12.25 -1.05
C VAL A 137 -12.31 -11.13 -1.07
N SER A 138 -12.62 -10.57 -2.25
CA SER A 138 -13.61 -9.49 -2.37
C SER A 138 -15.01 -9.87 -1.87
N SER A 139 -15.33 -11.17 -1.89
CA SER A 139 -16.60 -11.72 -1.42
C SER A 139 -16.57 -12.19 0.03
N SER A 140 -15.41 -12.16 0.71
CA SER A 140 -15.21 -12.80 2.02
C SER A 140 -15.62 -11.93 3.21
N ILE A 141 -15.46 -10.62 3.10
CA ILE A 141 -15.79 -9.63 4.13
C ILE A 141 -16.49 -8.42 3.52
N LYS A 142 -17.18 -7.65 4.35
CA LYS A 142 -17.84 -6.39 3.94
C LYS A 142 -16.87 -5.23 4.12
N TYR A 143 -16.84 -4.32 3.14
CA TYR A 143 -16.11 -3.07 3.30
C TYR A 143 -16.86 -2.18 4.31
N LEU A 144 -16.21 -1.85 5.43
CA LEU A 144 -16.78 -1.01 6.48
C LEU A 144 -15.66 -0.25 7.20
N SER A 145 -15.68 1.07 7.07
CA SER A 145 -14.70 1.95 7.71
C SER A 145 -14.87 1.98 9.23
N GLY A 146 -13.75 2.13 9.96
CA GLY A 146 -13.75 2.28 11.41
C GLY A 146 -13.95 0.99 12.21
N THR A 147 -13.92 -0.19 11.56
CA THR A 147 -14.06 -1.49 12.23
C THR A 147 -12.72 -2.15 12.57
N THR A 148 -11.66 -1.73 11.92
CA THR A 148 -10.31 -2.30 12.03
C THR A 148 -9.27 -1.21 12.25
N ASP A 149 -8.08 -1.60 12.68
CA ASP A 149 -6.93 -0.72 12.90
C ASP A 149 -5.64 -1.30 12.26
N ILE A 150 -4.51 -0.61 12.48
CA ILE A 150 -3.21 -1.01 11.91
C ILE A 150 -2.65 -2.33 12.47
N HIS A 151 -3.23 -2.85 13.54
CA HIS A 151 -2.83 -4.11 14.18
C HIS A 151 -3.73 -5.27 13.80
N THR A 152 -4.85 -5.00 13.13
CA THR A 152 -5.81 -6.02 12.70
C THR A 152 -5.16 -6.97 11.70
N SER A 153 -5.14 -8.26 12.02
CA SER A 153 -4.63 -9.30 11.12
C SER A 153 -5.68 -9.75 10.11
N ALA A 154 -5.24 -10.44 9.06
CA ALA A 154 -6.13 -11.07 8.09
C ALA A 154 -7.15 -12.03 8.76
N ALA A 155 -6.71 -12.80 9.77
CA ALA A 155 -7.55 -13.72 10.51
C ALA A 155 -8.60 -12.97 11.36
N ASP A 156 -8.22 -11.85 11.98
CA ASP A 156 -9.15 -11.02 12.75
C ASP A 156 -10.21 -10.42 11.84
N ALA A 157 -9.84 -9.85 10.69
CA ALA A 157 -10.76 -9.27 9.73
C ALA A 157 -11.77 -10.29 9.19
N ILE A 158 -11.32 -11.50 8.83
CA ILE A 158 -12.22 -12.60 8.43
C ILE A 158 -13.17 -13.01 9.56
N SER A 159 -12.67 -13.08 10.77
CA SER A 159 -13.48 -13.45 11.94
C SER A 159 -14.53 -12.40 12.25
N GLN A 160 -14.22 -11.13 12.05
CA GLN A 160 -15.10 -9.98 12.23
C GLN A 160 -16.12 -9.83 11.08
N GLY A 161 -15.77 -10.32 9.87
CA GLY A 161 -16.61 -10.26 8.68
C GLY A 161 -16.67 -8.87 8.02
N SER A 162 -15.80 -7.95 8.43
CA SER A 162 -15.72 -6.58 7.89
C SER A 162 -14.30 -6.04 7.99
N GLY A 163 -13.97 -5.06 7.14
CA GLY A 163 -12.68 -4.41 7.14
C GLY A 163 -12.57 -3.35 6.07
N VAL A 164 -11.39 -2.74 5.96
CA VAL A 164 -11.05 -1.73 4.95
C VAL A 164 -10.06 -2.30 3.93
N CYS A 165 -9.63 -1.51 2.95
CA CYS A 165 -8.71 -1.92 1.89
C CYS A 165 -7.43 -2.61 2.42
N GLN A 166 -6.91 -2.20 3.59
CA GLN A 166 -5.78 -2.85 4.26
C GLN A 166 -6.07 -4.31 4.59
N ASP A 167 -7.26 -4.61 5.12
CA ASP A 167 -7.64 -5.95 5.57
C ASP A 167 -7.83 -6.89 4.37
N PHE A 168 -8.52 -6.44 3.32
CA PHE A 168 -8.62 -7.17 2.06
C PHE A 168 -7.22 -7.48 1.49
N SER A 169 -6.31 -6.50 1.56
CA SER A 169 -4.92 -6.67 1.11
C SER A 169 -4.17 -7.72 1.93
N HIS A 170 -4.30 -7.71 3.25
CA HIS A 170 -3.64 -8.69 4.12
C HIS A 170 -4.16 -10.11 3.85
N ILE A 171 -5.48 -10.30 3.65
CA ILE A 171 -6.07 -11.59 3.33
C ILE A 171 -5.55 -12.10 1.96
N LEU A 172 -5.55 -11.23 0.94
CA LEU A 172 -5.10 -11.61 -0.40
C LEU A 172 -3.61 -11.94 -0.46
N VAL A 173 -2.77 -11.12 0.20
CA VAL A 173 -1.32 -11.38 0.31
C VAL A 173 -1.07 -12.71 1.02
N GLY A 174 -1.78 -12.97 2.12
CA GLY A 174 -1.67 -14.23 2.86
C GLY A 174 -2.03 -15.45 2.03
N LEU A 175 -3.15 -15.39 1.29
CA LEU A 175 -3.58 -16.45 0.38
C LEU A 175 -2.60 -16.67 -0.78
N ALA A 176 -2.16 -15.59 -1.43
CA ALA A 176 -1.22 -15.68 -2.54
C ALA A 176 0.07 -16.38 -2.11
N ARG A 177 0.66 -15.96 -0.99
CA ARG A 177 1.88 -16.54 -0.42
C ARG A 177 1.70 -18.01 -0.02
N PHE A 178 0.54 -18.37 0.52
CA PHE A 178 0.23 -19.76 0.86
C PHE A 178 0.18 -20.68 -0.39
N HIS A 179 -0.16 -20.12 -1.54
CA HIS A 179 -0.18 -20.82 -2.82
C HIS A 179 1.10 -20.63 -3.64
N ASP A 180 2.22 -20.24 -3.00
CA ASP A 180 3.53 -20.03 -3.61
C ASP A 180 3.58 -18.91 -4.65
N TYR A 181 2.69 -17.92 -4.55
CA TYR A 181 2.76 -16.69 -5.33
C TYR A 181 3.43 -15.58 -4.50
N PRO A 182 4.59 -15.08 -4.94
CA PRO A 182 5.22 -13.93 -4.30
C PRO A 182 4.27 -12.73 -4.31
N ALA A 183 3.97 -12.18 -3.16
CA ALA A 183 3.00 -11.08 -3.04
C ALA A 183 3.45 -10.05 -2.01
N ARG A 184 3.26 -8.77 -2.32
CA ARG A 184 3.58 -7.67 -1.42
C ARG A 184 2.43 -6.66 -1.35
N TYR A 185 2.35 -6.01 -0.20
CA TYR A 185 1.46 -4.89 0.02
C TYR A 185 2.01 -3.64 -0.67
N VAL A 186 1.16 -2.95 -1.42
CA VAL A 186 1.50 -1.69 -2.11
C VAL A 186 0.52 -0.61 -1.68
N LYS A 187 1.02 0.60 -1.46
CA LYS A 187 0.21 1.81 -1.26
C LYS A 187 0.16 2.61 -2.56
N GLY A 188 -0.97 3.25 -2.79
CA GLY A 188 -1.14 4.11 -3.96
C GLY A 188 -2.27 5.12 -3.77
N PHE A 189 -2.45 5.94 -4.79
CA PHE A 189 -3.56 6.87 -4.92
C PHE A 189 -4.50 6.34 -5.98
N MET A 190 -5.80 6.41 -5.73
CA MET A 190 -6.83 6.04 -6.69
C MET A 190 -7.53 7.29 -7.20
N LEU A 191 -7.71 7.35 -8.51
CA LEU A 191 -8.63 8.31 -9.12
C LEU A 191 -10.02 7.69 -9.07
N ASP A 192 -10.95 8.32 -8.38
CA ASP A 192 -12.35 7.97 -8.37
C ASP A 192 -13.10 8.92 -9.31
N ASP A 193 -13.65 8.39 -10.39
CA ASP A 193 -14.43 9.16 -11.37
C ASP A 193 -15.75 9.68 -10.79
N THR A 194 -16.22 9.15 -9.66
CA THR A 194 -17.48 9.51 -9.00
C THR A 194 -17.32 10.55 -7.89
N ALA A 195 -16.11 10.74 -7.39
CA ALA A 195 -15.80 11.66 -6.29
C ALA A 195 -14.70 12.65 -6.69
N LEU A 196 -15.07 13.88 -7.01
CA LEU A 196 -14.15 14.99 -7.32
C LEU A 196 -13.23 15.38 -6.14
N ALA A 197 -13.30 14.70 -5.01
CA ALA A 197 -12.45 14.89 -3.84
C ALA A 197 -12.52 13.70 -2.86
N SER A 198 -11.94 12.55 -3.18
CA SER A 198 -11.66 11.58 -2.12
C SER A 198 -10.19 11.67 -1.72
N ASN A 199 -9.93 11.89 -0.44
CA ASN A 199 -8.60 11.81 0.18
C ASN A 199 -8.19 10.35 0.43
N ASP A 200 -8.79 9.39 -0.27
CA ASP A 200 -8.59 7.98 0.00
C ASP A 200 -7.28 7.48 -0.62
N THR A 201 -6.37 7.07 0.24
CA THR A 201 -5.22 6.25 -0.15
C THR A 201 -5.66 4.81 -0.30
N LEU A 202 -5.45 4.23 -1.47
CA LEU A 202 -5.77 2.84 -1.72
C LEU A 202 -4.60 1.93 -1.33
N SER A 203 -4.94 0.82 -0.72
CA SER A 203 -4.04 -0.31 -0.54
C SER A 203 -4.21 -1.25 -1.73
N LEU A 204 -3.14 -1.44 -2.50
CA LEU A 204 -3.10 -2.34 -3.64
C LEU A 204 -2.17 -3.52 -3.33
N ILE A 205 -2.36 -4.61 -4.07
CA ILE A 205 -1.52 -5.79 -3.99
C ILE A 205 -0.83 -5.97 -5.33
N HIS A 206 0.47 -6.23 -5.26
CA HIS A 206 1.27 -6.71 -6.38
C HIS A 206 1.62 -8.18 -6.14
N ILE A 207 1.20 -9.02 -7.07
CA ILE A 207 1.46 -10.46 -7.12
C ILE A 207 2.30 -10.76 -8.36
#